data_845bcdd4784a868ed53ac1ef43257e38
#
_entry.id   845bcdd4784a868ed53ac1ef43257e38
#
_cell.length_a   1.000
_cell.length_b   1.000
_cell.length_c   1.000
_cell.angle_alpha   90.00
_cell.angle_beta   90.00
_cell.angle_gamma   90.00
#
_symmetry.space_group_name_H-M   'P 1'
#
loop_
_entity.id
_entity.type
_entity.pdbx_description
1 polymer ?
#
loop_
_entity_poly.entity_id
_entity_poly.type
_entity_poly.pdbx_seq_one_letter_code
_entity_poly.pdbx_strand_id
1 'polypeptide(L)'
;HYNFSNSGFIFVDFSRYNIRLFTNDKWIEYLIKTGLRIVLIADRLAQPLALFWKHRCQQIVSIINTSDTRDEIEKKIQLTFLGQRDGRGYRQKLSDQEVLVLDLLLAEKSVKQIANELQMAEKRIYAIKLSLQNKMGGRGKLNIILSG
;
A
#
# COMPACT_ATOMS: atom_id res chain seq x y z
N HIS A 1 16.08 -17.66 7.61
CA HIS A 1 15.65 -17.62 9.00
C HIS A 1 16.02 -16.29 9.65
N TYR A 2 15.02 -15.56 10.09
CA TYR A 2 15.23 -14.27 10.74
C TYR A 2 14.91 -14.33 12.20
N ASN A 3 15.77 -13.72 12.99
CA ASN A 3 15.54 -13.52 14.41
C ASN A 3 15.23 -12.05 14.66
N PHE A 4 13.96 -11.72 14.80
CA PHE A 4 13.54 -10.35 15.00
C PHE A 4 13.79 -9.82 16.40
N SER A 5 14.15 -10.69 17.36
CA SER A 5 14.36 -10.26 18.74
C SER A 5 15.48 -9.24 18.90
N ASN A 6 16.50 -9.33 18.03
CA ASN A 6 17.65 -8.44 18.05
C ASN A 6 17.62 -7.42 16.90
N SER A 7 16.53 -7.39 16.15
CA SER A 7 16.40 -6.52 14.99
C SER A 7 15.63 -5.28 15.36
N GLY A 8 15.98 -4.19 14.73
CA GLY A 8 15.24 -2.95 14.86
C GLY A 8 14.03 -2.91 13.93
N PHE A 9 13.57 -1.71 13.72
CA PHE A 9 12.47 -1.42 12.82
C PHE A 9 12.93 -0.52 11.69
N ILE A 10 12.32 -0.69 10.52
CA ILE A 10 12.43 0.26 9.43
C ILE A 10 11.09 0.96 9.31
N PHE A 11 11.12 2.29 9.33
CA PHE A 11 9.95 3.13 9.10
C PHE A 11 9.99 3.63 7.67
N VAL A 12 8.94 3.37 6.91
CA VAL A 12 8.85 3.74 5.49
C VAL A 12 7.84 4.85 5.33
N ASP A 13 8.25 5.94 4.68
CA ASP A 13 7.34 7.03 4.31
C ASP A 13 6.47 6.54 3.14
N PHE A 14 5.34 5.94 3.48
CA PHE A 14 4.38 5.38 2.54
C PHE A 14 3.28 6.39 2.26
N SER A 15 3.67 7.55 1.78
CA SER A 15 2.73 8.62 1.49
C SER A 15 2.39 8.66 0.00
N ARG A 16 1.31 9.37 -0.33
CA ARG A 16 0.88 9.57 -1.71
C ARG A 16 1.98 10.18 -2.58
N TYR A 17 2.87 10.95 -1.99
CA TYR A 17 3.94 11.61 -2.74
C TYR A 17 4.96 10.62 -3.29
N ASN A 18 5.10 9.48 -2.64
CA ASN A 18 6.03 8.42 -3.01
C ASN A 18 5.33 7.21 -3.64
N ILE A 19 4.06 7.34 -3.99
CA ILE A 19 3.24 6.17 -4.34
C ILE A 19 3.79 5.39 -5.53
N ARG A 20 4.48 6.06 -6.45
CA ARG A 20 5.08 5.42 -7.63
C ARG A 20 6.13 4.37 -7.27
N LEU A 21 6.73 4.49 -6.07
CA LEU A 21 7.72 3.53 -5.60
C LEU A 21 7.09 2.22 -5.14
N PHE A 22 5.79 2.20 -4.87
CA PHE A 22 5.13 1.13 -4.13
C PHE A 22 4.16 0.31 -4.96
N THR A 23 4.20 0.43 -6.29
CA THR A 23 3.32 -0.33 -7.19
C THR A 23 3.98 -1.58 -7.78
N ASN A 24 5.22 -1.87 -7.39
CA ASN A 24 5.94 -3.07 -7.80
C ASN A 24 6.78 -3.59 -6.63
N ASP A 25 7.40 -4.76 -6.79
CA ASP A 25 8.10 -5.48 -5.71
C ASP A 25 9.48 -4.93 -5.36
N LYS A 26 10.05 -4.05 -6.15
CA LYS A 26 11.45 -3.66 -6.01
C LYS A 26 11.78 -3.05 -4.65
N TRP A 27 10.88 -2.21 -4.15
CA TRP A 27 11.10 -1.55 -2.87
C TRP A 27 11.11 -2.52 -1.69
N ILE A 28 10.24 -3.52 -1.73
CA ILE A 28 10.10 -4.47 -0.62
C ILE A 28 11.17 -5.55 -0.64
N GLU A 29 11.63 -5.96 -1.83
CA GLU A 29 12.67 -6.97 -1.95
C GLU A 29 13.94 -6.57 -1.22
N TYR A 30 14.33 -5.31 -1.35
CA TYR A 30 15.49 -4.78 -0.66
C TYR A 30 15.30 -4.81 0.85
N LEU A 31 14.13 -4.39 1.33
CA LEU A 31 13.87 -4.30 2.77
C LEU A 31 13.75 -5.67 3.43
N ILE A 32 13.18 -6.64 2.72
CA ILE A 32 13.06 -8.01 3.24
C ILE A 32 14.44 -8.58 3.58
N LYS A 33 15.45 -8.30 2.78
CA LYS A 33 16.80 -8.82 2.99
C LYS A 33 17.45 -8.32 4.28
N THR A 34 16.98 -7.21 4.82
CA THR A 34 17.51 -6.69 6.07
C THR A 34 17.13 -7.51 7.30
N GLY A 35 16.05 -8.29 7.20
CA GLY A 35 15.49 -9.03 8.32
C GLY A 35 14.82 -8.16 9.37
N LEU A 36 14.74 -6.85 9.15
CA LEU A 36 14.13 -5.92 10.08
C LEU A 36 12.61 -5.89 9.91
N ARG A 37 11.92 -5.56 10.99
CA ARG A 37 10.47 -5.35 10.93
C ARG A 37 10.19 -4.01 10.26
N ILE A 38 9.13 -3.98 9.47
CA ILE A 38 8.79 -2.82 8.66
C ILE A 38 7.50 -2.20 9.18
N VAL A 39 7.53 -0.90 9.40
CA VAL A 39 6.36 -0.11 9.75
C VAL A 39 6.13 0.90 8.64
N LEU A 40 4.93 0.89 8.07
CA LEU A 40 4.57 1.83 7.02
C LEU A 40 3.89 3.04 7.66
N ILE A 41 4.36 4.22 7.32
CA ILE A 41 3.70 5.46 7.74
C ILE A 41 2.95 5.97 6.52
N ALA A 42 1.63 5.79 6.52
CA ALA A 42 0.79 6.06 5.37
C ALA A 42 -0.18 7.19 5.63
N ASP A 43 -0.41 8.02 4.62
CA ASP A 43 -1.55 8.91 4.66
C ASP A 43 -2.82 8.16 4.24
N ARG A 44 -3.97 8.81 4.38
CA ARG A 44 -5.25 8.19 4.13
C ARG A 44 -5.40 7.66 2.69
N LEU A 45 -4.84 8.40 1.73
CA LEU A 45 -4.94 8.03 0.31
C LEU A 45 -4.11 6.80 -0.02
N ALA A 46 -2.94 6.67 0.59
CA ALA A 46 -2.04 5.55 0.35
C ALA A 46 -2.38 4.31 1.17
N GLN A 47 -3.25 4.42 2.17
CA GLN A 47 -3.54 3.32 3.09
C GLN A 47 -4.04 2.05 2.40
N PRO A 48 -4.93 2.09 1.41
CA PRO A 48 -5.36 0.85 0.74
C PRO A 48 -4.21 0.10 0.07
N LEU A 49 -3.24 0.81 -0.47
CA LEU A 49 -2.03 0.20 -1.03
C LEU A 49 -1.12 -0.33 0.07
N ALA A 50 -0.99 0.40 1.18
CA ALA A 50 -0.22 -0.08 2.34
C ALA A 50 -0.81 -1.39 2.89
N LEU A 51 -2.13 -1.50 2.97
CA LEU A 51 -2.82 -2.70 3.41
C LEU A 51 -2.58 -3.88 2.46
N PHE A 52 -2.53 -3.62 1.15
CA PHE A 52 -2.17 -4.61 0.15
C PHE A 52 -0.80 -5.23 0.48
N TRP A 53 0.20 -4.39 0.73
CA TRP A 53 1.55 -4.87 1.04
C TRP A 53 1.64 -5.55 2.39
N LYS A 54 0.95 -5.03 3.41
CA LYS A 54 0.92 -5.66 4.73
C LYS A 54 0.34 -7.07 4.65
N HIS A 55 -0.66 -7.27 3.83
CA HIS A 55 -1.25 -8.60 3.62
C HIS A 55 -0.27 -9.56 2.95
N ARG A 56 0.56 -9.07 2.03
CA ARG A 56 1.51 -9.90 1.27
C ARG A 56 2.82 -10.15 2.00
N CYS A 57 3.21 -9.27 2.90
CA CYS A 57 4.52 -9.33 3.52
C CYS A 57 4.39 -9.33 5.04
N GLN A 58 4.77 -10.45 5.66
CA GLN A 58 4.66 -10.59 7.12
C GLN A 58 5.63 -9.69 7.88
N GLN A 59 6.72 -9.25 7.27
CA GLN A 59 7.65 -8.33 7.91
C GLN A 59 7.07 -6.93 8.07
N ILE A 60 6.03 -6.60 7.32
CA ILE A 60 5.28 -5.37 7.55
C ILE A 60 4.34 -5.63 8.72
N VAL A 61 4.72 -5.14 9.89
CA VAL A 61 4.05 -5.48 11.13
C VAL A 61 2.97 -4.47 11.54
N SER A 62 3.05 -3.26 11.02
CA SER A 62 2.07 -2.21 11.36
C SER A 62 2.01 -1.14 10.28
N ILE A 63 0.86 -0.48 10.22
CA ILE A 63 0.65 0.72 9.43
C ILE A 63 0.24 1.82 10.40
N ILE A 64 1.06 2.86 10.49
CA ILE A 64 0.73 4.06 11.24
C ILE A 64 0.14 5.06 10.25
N ASN A 65 -1.06 5.54 10.55
CA ASN A 65 -1.70 6.55 9.71
C ASN A 65 -1.26 7.93 10.21
N THR A 66 -1.00 8.85 9.30
CA THR A 66 -0.58 10.21 9.67
C THR A 66 -1.65 10.95 10.48
N SER A 67 -2.90 10.49 10.43
CA SER A 67 -3.99 11.05 11.23
C SER A 67 -4.21 10.34 12.56
N ASP A 68 -3.43 9.30 12.86
CA ASP A 68 -3.53 8.57 14.12
C ASP A 68 -3.22 9.50 15.30
N THR A 69 -3.98 9.35 16.37
CA THR A 69 -3.68 10.03 17.62
C THR A 69 -2.44 9.41 18.27
N ARG A 70 -1.86 10.13 19.23
CA ARG A 70 -0.73 9.62 20.00
C ARG A 70 -1.06 8.27 20.64
N ASP A 71 -2.26 8.15 21.23
CA ASP A 71 -2.69 6.92 21.89
C ASP A 71 -2.79 5.75 20.90
N GLU A 72 -3.31 6.02 19.70
CA GLU A 72 -3.39 5.00 18.65
C GLU A 72 -2.01 4.54 18.20
N ILE A 73 -1.07 5.48 18.05
CA ILE A 73 0.31 5.15 17.68
C ILE A 73 0.97 4.29 18.75
N GLU A 74 0.83 4.70 20.02
CA GLU A 74 1.40 3.95 21.14
C GLU A 74 0.84 2.54 21.20
N LYS A 75 -0.45 2.37 21.00
CA LYS A 75 -1.11 1.06 21.01
C LYS A 75 -0.57 0.18 19.88
N LYS A 76 -0.41 0.72 18.69
CA LYS A 76 0.14 -0.01 17.55
C LYS A 76 1.57 -0.45 17.80
N ILE A 77 2.38 0.42 18.39
CA ILE A 77 3.77 0.10 18.74
C ILE A 77 3.81 -1.01 19.78
N GLN A 78 2.97 -0.95 20.81
CA GLN A 78 2.89 -1.99 21.83
C GLN A 78 2.55 -3.34 21.24
N LEU A 79 1.55 -3.41 20.36
CA LEU A 79 1.16 -4.65 19.69
C LEU A 79 2.32 -5.22 18.88
N THR A 80 3.08 -4.36 18.24
CA THR A 80 4.25 -4.75 17.46
C THR A 80 5.33 -5.38 18.35
N PHE A 81 5.61 -4.77 19.50
CA PHE A 81 6.57 -5.35 20.46
C PHE A 81 6.12 -6.68 21.01
N LEU A 82 4.82 -6.90 21.12
CA LEU A 82 4.26 -8.18 21.58
C LEU A 82 4.25 -9.24 20.46
N GLY A 83 4.75 -8.90 19.28
CA GLY A 83 4.75 -9.81 18.15
C GLY A 83 3.40 -9.99 17.48
N GLN A 84 2.45 -9.13 17.78
CA GLN A 84 1.11 -9.19 17.19
C GLN A 84 1.00 -8.26 16.00
N ARG A 85 0.25 -8.69 15.01
CA ARG A 85 -0.06 -7.86 13.83
C ARG A 85 -1.47 -7.32 13.97
N ASP A 86 -1.63 -6.07 13.56
CA ASP A 86 -2.95 -5.46 13.50
C ASP A 86 -3.70 -6.04 12.29
N GLY A 87 -4.80 -6.74 12.54
CA GLY A 87 -5.60 -7.38 11.49
C GLY A 87 -6.73 -6.52 10.94
N ARG A 88 -6.83 -5.27 11.37
CA ARG A 88 -7.92 -4.40 10.94
C ARG A 88 -7.68 -3.82 9.54
N GLY A 89 -8.75 -3.52 8.84
CA GLY A 89 -8.71 -2.75 7.62
C GLY A 89 -8.52 -3.52 6.32
N TYR A 90 -8.49 -4.85 6.35
CA TYR A 90 -8.26 -5.63 5.13
C TYR A 90 -9.34 -5.45 4.07
N ARG A 91 -10.54 -5.03 4.46
CA ARG A 91 -11.62 -4.76 3.50
C ARG A 91 -11.30 -3.60 2.57
N GLN A 92 -10.43 -2.70 3.00
CA GLN A 92 -10.03 -1.52 2.24
C GLN A 92 -8.79 -1.74 1.40
N LYS A 93 -8.16 -2.91 1.49
CA LYS A 93 -6.92 -3.16 0.76
C LYS A 93 -7.18 -3.24 -0.74
N LEU A 94 -6.18 -2.83 -1.51
CA LEU A 94 -6.23 -3.00 -2.95
C LEU A 94 -6.06 -4.47 -3.31
N SER A 95 -6.70 -4.88 -4.40
CA SER A 95 -6.50 -6.21 -4.98
C SER A 95 -5.28 -6.21 -5.90
N ASP A 96 -4.84 -7.41 -6.30
CA ASP A 96 -3.74 -7.55 -7.26
C ASP A 96 -4.03 -6.81 -8.56
N GLN A 97 -5.24 -6.94 -9.09
CA GLN A 97 -5.63 -6.26 -10.33
C GLN A 97 -5.65 -4.75 -10.15
N GLU A 98 -6.12 -4.28 -9.01
CA GLU A 98 -6.13 -2.84 -8.73
C GLU A 98 -4.73 -2.27 -8.69
N VAL A 99 -3.77 -2.99 -8.10
CA VAL A 99 -2.38 -2.54 -8.06
C VAL A 99 -1.77 -2.52 -9.46
N LEU A 100 -2.03 -3.54 -10.28
CA LEU A 100 -1.56 -3.55 -11.68
C LEU A 100 -2.11 -2.37 -12.47
N VAL A 101 -3.41 -2.10 -12.35
CA VAL A 101 -4.03 -0.98 -13.06
C VAL A 101 -3.48 0.35 -12.53
N LEU A 102 -3.32 0.48 -11.23
CA LEU A 102 -2.74 1.69 -10.63
C LEU A 102 -1.34 1.95 -11.17
N ASP A 103 -0.51 0.93 -11.25
CA ASP A 103 0.85 1.03 -11.80
C ASP A 103 0.83 1.60 -13.22
N LEU A 104 -0.04 1.07 -14.05
CA LEU A 104 -0.15 1.50 -15.45
C LEU A 104 -0.74 2.90 -15.58
N LEU A 105 -1.69 3.26 -14.72
CA LEU A 105 -2.22 4.62 -14.68
C LEU A 105 -1.14 5.62 -14.27
N LEU A 106 -0.31 5.27 -13.30
CA LEU A 106 0.81 6.12 -12.89
C LEU A 106 1.86 6.26 -13.99
N ALA A 107 1.97 5.27 -14.87
CA ALA A 107 2.80 5.34 -16.06
C ALA A 107 2.13 6.11 -17.22
N GLU A 108 1.03 6.78 -16.92
CA GLU A 108 0.29 7.62 -17.85
C GLU A 108 -0.33 6.87 -19.05
N LYS A 109 -0.62 5.60 -18.87
CA LYS A 109 -1.27 4.81 -19.90
C LYS A 109 -2.77 5.05 -19.91
N SER A 110 -3.35 5.07 -21.11
CA SER A 110 -4.80 5.21 -21.26
C SER A 110 -5.51 3.90 -20.94
N VAL A 111 -6.82 3.96 -20.69
CA VAL A 111 -7.63 2.78 -20.46
C VAL A 111 -7.49 1.77 -21.59
N LYS A 112 -7.46 2.26 -22.84
CA LYS A 112 -7.30 1.41 -24.01
C LYS A 112 -5.95 0.67 -24.01
N GLN A 113 -4.87 1.38 -23.67
CA GLN A 113 -3.53 0.79 -23.58
C GLN A 113 -3.45 -0.25 -22.46
N ILE A 114 -4.05 0.06 -21.31
CA ILE A 114 -4.09 -0.87 -20.17
C ILE A 114 -4.87 -2.11 -20.53
N ALA A 115 -6.03 -1.95 -21.19
CA ALA A 115 -6.86 -3.07 -21.63
C ALA A 115 -6.07 -4.01 -22.56
N ASN A 116 -5.34 -3.43 -23.51
CA ASN A 116 -4.50 -4.20 -24.43
C ASN A 116 -3.38 -4.93 -23.68
N GLU A 117 -2.70 -4.24 -22.79
CA GLU A 117 -1.54 -4.78 -22.09
C GLU A 117 -1.94 -5.92 -21.15
N LEU A 118 -3.06 -5.78 -20.45
CA LEU A 118 -3.57 -6.79 -19.52
C LEU A 118 -4.51 -7.81 -20.17
N GLN A 119 -4.78 -7.64 -21.47
CA GLN A 119 -5.70 -8.51 -22.22
C GLN A 119 -7.08 -8.60 -21.56
N MET A 120 -7.61 -7.44 -21.22
CA MET A 120 -8.93 -7.28 -20.62
C MET A 120 -9.78 -6.34 -21.45
N ALA A 121 -11.10 -6.46 -21.31
CA ALA A 121 -12.02 -5.51 -21.93
C ALA A 121 -11.87 -4.13 -21.28
N GLU A 122 -12.01 -3.07 -22.06
CA GLU A 122 -11.97 -1.69 -21.54
C GLU A 122 -12.99 -1.47 -20.44
N LYS A 123 -14.18 -2.05 -20.59
CA LYS A 123 -15.23 -1.99 -19.56
C LYS A 123 -14.73 -2.51 -18.21
N ARG A 124 -13.97 -3.59 -18.24
CA ARG A 124 -13.37 -4.16 -17.02
C ARG A 124 -12.36 -3.19 -16.40
N ILE A 125 -11.53 -2.55 -17.22
CA ILE A 125 -10.55 -1.57 -16.72
C ILE A 125 -11.25 -0.37 -16.09
N TYR A 126 -12.34 0.12 -16.70
CA TYR A 126 -13.14 1.20 -16.09
C TYR A 126 -13.70 0.80 -14.73
N ALA A 127 -14.18 -0.45 -14.61
CA ALA A 127 -14.69 -0.95 -13.33
C ALA A 127 -13.60 -1.00 -12.26
N ILE A 128 -12.40 -1.47 -12.62
CA ILE A 128 -11.26 -1.51 -11.71
C ILE A 128 -10.85 -0.10 -11.31
N LYS A 129 -10.80 0.83 -12.25
CA LYS A 129 -10.48 2.23 -11.98
C LYS A 129 -11.48 2.84 -11.01
N LEU A 130 -12.77 2.56 -11.17
CA LEU A 130 -13.80 3.04 -10.26
C LEU A 130 -13.59 2.48 -8.85
N SER A 131 -13.26 1.20 -8.74
CA SER A 131 -12.96 0.58 -7.45
C SER A 131 -11.76 1.25 -6.79
N LEU A 132 -10.69 1.53 -7.54
CA LEU A 132 -9.54 2.28 -7.07
C LEU A 132 -9.95 3.65 -6.51
N GLN A 133 -10.76 4.38 -7.28
CA GLN A 133 -11.24 5.70 -6.87
C GLN A 133 -12.00 5.62 -5.56
N ASN A 134 -12.86 4.62 -5.41
CA ASN A 134 -13.67 4.47 -4.20
C ASN A 134 -12.79 4.12 -2.98
N LYS A 135 -11.80 3.27 -3.16
CA LYS A 135 -10.91 2.87 -2.05
C LYS A 135 -9.92 3.98 -1.68
N MET A 136 -9.45 4.75 -2.64
CA MET A 136 -8.41 5.76 -2.43
C MET A 136 -8.98 7.17 -2.24
N GLY A 137 -10.19 7.30 -1.73
CA GLY A 137 -10.75 8.57 -1.32
C GLY A 137 -11.63 9.27 -2.33
N GLY A 138 -12.02 8.58 -3.40
CA GLY A 138 -12.90 9.12 -4.41
C GLY A 138 -12.16 9.69 -5.62
N ARG A 139 -12.94 10.08 -6.63
CA ARG A 139 -12.41 10.48 -7.94
C ARG A 139 -11.38 11.61 -7.85
N GLY A 140 -11.69 12.68 -7.11
CA GLY A 140 -10.79 13.82 -7.02
C GLY A 140 -9.46 13.48 -6.37
N LYS A 141 -9.48 12.61 -5.38
CA LYS A 141 -8.28 12.20 -4.66
C LYS A 141 -7.36 11.34 -5.52
N LEU A 142 -7.94 10.41 -6.28
CA LEU A 142 -7.14 9.61 -7.20
C LEU A 142 -6.49 10.49 -8.28
N ASN A 143 -7.22 11.47 -8.80
CA ASN A 143 -6.67 12.39 -9.78
C ASN A 143 -5.47 13.18 -9.23
N ILE A 144 -5.52 13.57 -7.96
CA ILE A 144 -4.40 14.24 -7.30
C ILE A 144 -3.17 13.33 -7.29
N ILE A 145 -3.35 12.05 -6.97
CA ILE A 145 -2.25 11.08 -6.97
C ILE A 145 -1.67 10.92 -8.37
N LEU A 146 -2.53 10.77 -9.37
CA LEU A 146 -2.10 10.52 -10.75
C LEU A 146 -1.44 11.73 -11.38
N SER A 147 -1.84 12.95 -10.99
CA SER A 147 -1.29 14.18 -11.56
C SER A 147 0.01 14.61 -10.88
N GLY A 148 0.26 14.10 -9.71
CA GLY A 148 1.46 14.43 -8.96
C GLY A 148 2.66 13.65 -9.40
#